data_7e5189dac266fc50cbd81637b4b0bbb0
#
_entry.id   7e5189dac266fc50cbd81637b4b0bbb0
#
_cell.length_a   1.000
_cell.length_b   1.000
_cell.length_c   1.000
_cell.angle_alpha   90.00
_cell.angle_beta   90.00
_cell.angle_gamma   90.00
#
_symmetry.space_group_name_H-M   'P 1'
#
loop_
_entity.id
_entity.type
_entity.pdbx_description
1 polymer ?
#
loop_
_entity_poly.entity_id
_entity_poly.type
_entity_poly.pdbx_seq_one_letter_code
_entity_poly.pdbx_strand_id
1 'polypeptide(L)'
;MSDIPLFRYALGFALALIAQTTVLPLYAADPQPVLTGTVTKVVDADTIDVQLSSGPIRVRLYGIDAPERSQPWGSEATEFLSGKILHQTVELEPFQQDRYERMIAIVHKGDVNVNTELVRLGHAWAFRKYLHRTDIDYCNREAEARTAKRGLWSLPPTERIAPWEYRKRKTRTSFTDYTTETTAQCIAALGRR
;
A
#
# COMPACT_ATOMS: atom_id res chain seq x y z
N MET A 1 -64.12 -17.82 -71.22
CA MET A 1 -62.71 -17.60 -71.57
C MET A 1 -62.32 -16.38 -70.77
N SER A 2 -61.73 -16.61 -69.65
CA SER A 2 -61.18 -15.54 -68.74
C SER A 2 -60.10 -16.14 -67.89
N ASP A 3 -58.88 -15.72 -68.20
CA ASP A 3 -57.64 -16.12 -67.54
C ASP A 3 -57.54 -15.51 -66.16
N ILE A 4 -57.22 -16.32 -65.14
CA ILE A 4 -56.94 -15.90 -63.80
C ILE A 4 -55.42 -15.99 -63.57
N PRO A 5 -54.67 -14.94 -63.24
CA PRO A 5 -53.26 -15.02 -62.93
C PRO A 5 -53.03 -15.54 -61.51
N LEU A 6 -52.19 -16.55 -61.39
CA LEU A 6 -51.65 -17.12 -60.14
C LEU A 6 -50.67 -16.15 -59.48
N PHE A 7 -51.03 -15.61 -58.29
CA PHE A 7 -50.14 -14.85 -57.42
C PHE A 7 -49.25 -15.81 -56.60
N ARG A 8 -47.94 -15.81 -56.88
CA ARG A 8 -46.93 -16.55 -56.13
C ARG A 8 -46.53 -15.69 -54.92
N TYR A 9 -46.92 -16.13 -53.72
CA TYR A 9 -46.41 -15.58 -52.48
C TYR A 9 -44.99 -16.14 -52.20
N ALA A 10 -43.98 -15.29 -52.27
CA ALA A 10 -42.65 -15.60 -51.80
C ALA A 10 -42.59 -15.36 -50.29
N LEU A 11 -42.52 -16.44 -49.50
CA LEU A 11 -42.24 -16.35 -48.04
C LEU A 11 -40.75 -16.04 -47.84
N GLY A 12 -40.43 -14.80 -47.48
CA GLY A 12 -39.11 -14.40 -47.05
C GLY A 12 -38.88 -14.84 -45.59
N PHE A 13 -38.03 -15.87 -45.35
CA PHE A 13 -37.53 -16.21 -44.05
C PHE A 13 -36.49 -15.18 -43.65
N ALA A 14 -36.83 -14.28 -42.73
CA ALA A 14 -35.84 -13.40 -42.06
C ALA A 14 -35.14 -14.21 -40.95
N LEU A 15 -33.88 -14.57 -41.16
CA LEU A 15 -33.04 -15.14 -40.12
C LEU A 15 -32.61 -14.03 -39.15
N ALA A 16 -33.22 -13.98 -37.97
CA ALA A 16 -32.77 -13.11 -36.91
C ALA A 16 -31.51 -13.69 -36.25
N LEU A 17 -30.35 -13.09 -36.51
CA LEU A 17 -29.08 -13.44 -35.84
C LEU A 17 -29.12 -12.86 -34.42
N ILE A 18 -29.42 -13.69 -33.42
CA ILE A 18 -29.31 -13.31 -32.01
C ILE A 18 -27.84 -13.35 -31.64
N ALA A 19 -27.19 -12.18 -31.56
CA ALA A 19 -25.85 -12.05 -31.02
C ALA A 19 -25.91 -12.30 -29.51
N GLN A 20 -25.48 -13.47 -29.08
CA GLN A 20 -25.28 -13.77 -27.66
C GLN A 20 -24.03 -13.04 -27.16
N THR A 21 -24.21 -11.90 -26.49
CA THR A 21 -23.13 -11.23 -25.74
C THR A 21 -22.83 -12.06 -24.50
N THR A 22 -21.77 -12.87 -24.55
CA THR A 22 -21.22 -13.53 -23.37
C THR A 22 -20.61 -12.46 -22.46
N VAL A 23 -21.34 -12.08 -21.41
CA VAL A 23 -20.79 -11.30 -20.30
C VAL A 23 -19.85 -12.22 -19.53
N LEU A 24 -18.54 -12.05 -19.75
CA LEU A 24 -17.54 -12.69 -18.90
C LEU A 24 -17.68 -12.14 -17.49
N PRO A 25 -17.81 -12.98 -16.45
CA PRO A 25 -17.80 -12.49 -15.08
C PRO A 25 -16.45 -11.83 -14.81
N LEU A 26 -16.48 -10.58 -14.37
CA LEU A 26 -15.31 -9.88 -13.84
C LEU A 26 -14.94 -10.62 -12.54
N TYR A 27 -13.96 -11.50 -12.60
CA TYR A 27 -13.40 -12.16 -11.42
C TYR A 27 -12.74 -11.07 -10.57
N ALA A 28 -13.43 -10.61 -9.54
CA ALA A 28 -12.79 -9.91 -8.44
C ALA A 28 -11.82 -10.94 -7.81
N ALA A 29 -10.54 -10.61 -7.75
CA ALA A 29 -9.58 -11.46 -7.05
C ALA A 29 -10.07 -11.62 -5.61
N ASP A 30 -10.20 -12.87 -5.15
CA ASP A 30 -10.58 -13.15 -3.78
C ASP A 30 -9.60 -12.43 -2.84
N PRO A 31 -10.10 -11.78 -1.76
CA PRO A 31 -9.23 -11.16 -0.78
C PRO A 31 -8.28 -12.24 -0.22
N GLN A 32 -6.98 -11.93 -0.23
CA GLN A 32 -5.98 -12.85 0.33
C GLN A 32 -6.31 -13.13 1.80
N PRO A 33 -6.20 -14.38 2.26
CA PRO A 33 -6.50 -14.71 3.64
C PRO A 33 -5.59 -13.94 4.60
N VAL A 34 -6.17 -13.42 5.66
CA VAL A 34 -5.43 -12.81 6.77
C VAL A 34 -4.59 -13.91 7.45
N LEU A 35 -3.30 -13.64 7.65
CA LEU A 35 -2.38 -14.57 8.30
C LEU A 35 -2.10 -14.10 9.72
N THR A 36 -2.06 -15.03 10.67
CA THR A 36 -1.74 -14.71 12.07
C THR A 36 -0.38 -15.29 12.44
N GLY A 37 0.43 -14.50 13.14
CA GLY A 37 1.76 -14.92 13.58
C GLY A 37 2.31 -14.09 14.72
N THR A 38 3.43 -14.56 15.30
CA THR A 38 4.14 -13.87 16.39
C THR A 38 5.35 -13.13 15.84
N VAL A 39 5.50 -11.85 16.17
CA VAL A 39 6.68 -11.05 15.79
C VAL A 39 7.89 -11.54 16.59
N THR A 40 8.89 -12.09 15.90
CA THR A 40 10.12 -12.60 16.53
C THR A 40 11.26 -11.59 16.51
N LYS A 41 11.22 -10.64 15.59
CA LYS A 41 12.24 -9.60 15.45
C LYS A 41 11.67 -8.35 14.78
N VAL A 42 12.09 -7.19 15.26
CA VAL A 42 11.95 -5.92 14.55
C VAL A 42 13.32 -5.59 13.95
N VAL A 43 13.41 -5.60 12.61
CA VAL A 43 14.67 -5.34 11.87
C VAL A 43 14.91 -3.83 11.83
N ASP A 44 13.88 -3.09 11.44
CA ASP A 44 13.77 -1.63 11.46
C ASP A 44 12.28 -1.23 11.58
N ALA A 45 11.96 0.06 11.52
CA ALA A 45 10.60 0.52 11.77
C ALA A 45 9.59 0.23 10.64
N ASP A 46 9.99 -0.48 9.59
CA ASP A 46 9.08 -0.92 8.51
C ASP A 46 9.32 -2.36 8.05
N THR A 47 10.20 -3.10 8.75
CA THR A 47 10.55 -4.49 8.42
C THR A 47 10.60 -5.33 9.68
N ILE A 48 9.85 -6.43 9.71
CA ILE A 48 9.76 -7.35 10.84
C ILE A 48 9.91 -8.80 10.38
N ASP A 49 10.35 -9.67 11.31
CA ASP A 49 10.30 -11.11 11.13
C ASP A 49 9.14 -11.67 11.97
N VAL A 50 8.30 -12.49 11.34
CA VAL A 50 7.10 -13.07 11.95
C VAL A 50 7.14 -14.58 11.84
N GLN A 51 6.86 -15.28 12.94
CA GLN A 51 6.68 -16.73 12.97
C GLN A 51 5.21 -17.04 12.68
N LEU A 52 4.93 -17.60 11.51
CA LEU A 52 3.65 -18.20 11.15
C LEU A 52 3.62 -19.69 11.47
N SER A 53 2.45 -20.32 11.39
CA SER A 53 2.30 -21.78 11.45
C SER A 53 3.06 -22.50 10.32
N SER A 54 3.18 -21.86 9.15
CA SER A 54 3.90 -22.35 7.97
C SER A 54 5.41 -22.13 8.03
N GLY A 55 5.91 -21.40 9.01
CA GLY A 55 7.34 -21.08 9.17
C GLY A 55 7.62 -19.59 9.32
N PRO A 56 8.89 -19.21 9.52
CA PRO A 56 9.29 -17.81 9.65
C PRO A 56 9.22 -17.08 8.31
N ILE A 57 8.75 -15.83 8.34
CA ILE A 57 8.73 -14.96 7.16
C ILE A 57 9.24 -13.57 7.51
N ARG A 58 9.79 -12.87 6.52
CA ARG A 58 10.10 -11.45 6.62
C ARG A 58 9.00 -10.62 6.00
N VAL A 59 8.50 -9.65 6.74
CA VAL A 59 7.39 -8.76 6.35
C VAL A 59 7.91 -7.33 6.21
N ARG A 60 7.64 -6.71 5.07
CA ARG A 60 7.81 -5.27 4.82
C ARG A 60 6.45 -4.61 4.94
N LEU A 61 6.34 -3.67 5.84
CA LEU A 61 5.09 -2.96 6.08
C LEU A 61 4.68 -2.16 4.84
N TYR A 62 3.47 -2.40 4.36
CA TYR A 62 2.91 -1.76 3.17
C TYR A 62 2.76 -0.25 3.33
N GLY A 63 3.05 0.50 2.28
CA GLY A 63 2.67 1.91 2.15
C GLY A 63 3.50 2.90 2.96
N ILE A 64 4.49 2.44 3.72
CA ILE A 64 5.36 3.29 4.55
C ILE A 64 6.82 3.12 4.20
N ASP A 65 7.62 4.14 4.52
CA ASP A 65 9.08 4.10 4.48
C ASP A 65 9.63 4.77 5.73
N ALA A 66 10.28 4.01 6.58
CA ALA A 66 10.81 4.47 7.85
C ALA A 66 12.24 5.01 7.70
N PRO A 67 12.67 5.94 8.54
CA PRO A 67 14.06 6.34 8.59
C PRO A 67 14.98 5.14 8.82
N GLU A 68 16.09 5.07 8.07
CA GLU A 68 17.12 4.06 8.26
C GLU A 68 17.73 4.20 9.67
N ARG A 69 18.22 3.11 10.27
CA ARG A 69 18.81 3.15 11.62
C ARG A 69 19.88 4.22 11.78
N SER A 70 20.66 4.50 10.73
CA SER A 70 21.71 5.53 10.72
C SER A 70 21.20 6.93 10.38
N GLN A 71 19.92 7.09 10.18
CA GLN A 71 19.27 8.34 9.86
C GLN A 71 18.70 8.97 11.16
N PRO A 72 18.62 10.31 11.28
CA PRO A 72 17.90 10.93 12.38
C PRO A 72 16.49 10.31 12.54
N TRP A 73 16.11 10.00 13.77
CA TRP A 73 14.88 9.30 14.14
C TRP A 73 14.80 7.81 13.79
N GLY A 74 15.82 7.20 13.19
CA GLY A 74 15.75 5.79 12.77
C GLY A 74 15.75 4.81 13.94
N SER A 75 16.58 5.05 14.96
CA SER A 75 16.63 4.23 16.17
C SER A 75 15.35 4.36 16.98
N GLU A 76 14.87 5.57 17.19
CA GLU A 76 13.65 5.88 17.94
C GLU A 76 12.41 5.25 17.30
N ALA A 77 12.31 5.30 15.98
CA ALA A 77 11.23 4.65 15.23
C ALA A 77 11.27 3.12 15.39
N THR A 78 12.47 2.52 15.33
CA THR A 78 12.66 1.09 15.50
C THR A 78 12.33 0.63 16.93
N GLU A 79 12.75 1.40 17.93
CA GLU A 79 12.46 1.13 19.34
C GLU A 79 10.96 1.25 19.62
N PHE A 80 10.31 2.26 19.07
CA PHE A 80 8.85 2.42 19.18
C PHE A 80 8.11 1.19 18.62
N LEU A 81 8.43 0.76 17.40
CA LEU A 81 7.81 -0.41 16.80
C LEU A 81 8.09 -1.67 17.63
N SER A 82 9.34 -1.84 18.11
CA SER A 82 9.71 -2.97 18.97
C SER A 82 8.90 -3.00 20.25
N GLY A 83 8.76 -1.89 20.94
CA GLY A 83 7.95 -1.80 22.16
C GLY A 83 6.46 -2.08 21.92
N LYS A 84 5.98 -1.84 20.69
CA LYS A 84 4.58 -2.03 20.33
C LYS A 84 4.24 -3.48 19.97
N ILE A 85 5.09 -4.16 19.19
CA ILE A 85 4.72 -5.46 18.59
C ILE A 85 5.72 -6.60 18.80
N LEU A 86 6.93 -6.37 19.31
CA LEU A 86 7.89 -7.46 19.52
C LEU A 86 7.32 -8.50 20.48
N HIS A 87 7.40 -9.78 20.12
CA HIS A 87 6.82 -10.93 20.81
C HIS A 87 5.28 -10.90 20.97
N GLN A 88 4.61 -10.06 20.17
CA GLN A 88 3.16 -10.00 20.16
C GLN A 88 2.61 -10.77 18.95
N THR A 89 1.38 -11.25 19.08
CA THR A 89 0.61 -11.78 17.96
C THR A 89 0.08 -10.62 17.12
N VAL A 90 0.26 -10.75 15.81
CA VAL A 90 -0.21 -9.79 14.80
C VAL A 90 -0.97 -10.51 13.70
N GLU A 91 -1.85 -9.78 13.04
CA GLU A 91 -2.54 -10.19 11.83
C GLU A 91 -1.90 -9.48 10.64
N LEU A 92 -1.71 -10.22 9.55
CA LEU A 92 -1.10 -9.74 8.32
C LEU A 92 -2.14 -9.81 7.20
N GLU A 93 -2.38 -8.68 6.53
CA GLU A 93 -3.10 -8.62 5.25
C GLU A 93 -2.05 -8.58 4.13
N PRO A 94 -1.77 -9.71 3.44
CA PRO A 94 -0.73 -9.76 2.42
C PRO A 94 -1.19 -9.05 1.14
N PHE A 95 -0.30 -8.32 0.50
CA PHE A 95 -0.50 -7.70 -0.81
C PHE A 95 0.23 -8.44 -1.92
N GLN A 96 1.54 -8.61 -1.75
CA GLN A 96 2.42 -9.23 -2.74
C GLN A 96 3.76 -9.59 -2.10
N GLN A 97 4.59 -10.32 -2.82
CA GLN A 97 5.98 -10.54 -2.49
C GLN A 97 6.87 -9.57 -3.27
N ASP A 98 7.90 -9.02 -2.64
CA ASP A 98 8.85 -8.17 -3.31
C ASP A 98 10.03 -8.98 -3.90
N ARG A 99 10.91 -8.28 -4.63
CA ARG A 99 12.09 -8.90 -5.27
C ARG A 99 13.13 -9.47 -4.29
N TYR A 100 12.97 -9.21 -3.01
CA TYR A 100 13.81 -9.75 -1.92
C TYR A 100 13.10 -10.84 -1.12
N GLU A 101 12.03 -11.39 -1.69
CA GLU A 101 11.21 -12.45 -1.09
C GLU A 101 10.52 -12.06 0.22
N ARG A 102 10.42 -10.74 0.51
CA ARG A 102 9.66 -10.25 1.65
C ARG A 102 8.18 -10.18 1.30
N MET A 103 7.33 -10.60 2.22
CA MET A 103 5.89 -10.34 2.13
C MET A 103 5.64 -8.85 2.38
N ILE A 104 4.98 -8.17 1.46
CA ILE A 104 4.46 -6.82 1.69
C ILE A 104 3.06 -6.97 2.28
N ALA A 105 2.81 -6.40 3.48
CA ALA A 105 1.55 -6.55 4.17
C ALA A 105 1.15 -5.31 4.99
N ILE A 106 -0.16 -5.17 5.22
CA ILE A 106 -0.65 -4.37 6.34
C ILE A 106 -0.58 -5.26 7.59
N VAL A 107 -0.08 -4.68 8.67
CA VAL A 107 0.09 -5.36 9.97
C VAL A 107 -0.93 -4.78 10.94
N HIS A 108 -1.73 -5.65 11.55
CA HIS A 108 -2.67 -5.28 12.60
C HIS A 108 -2.24 -5.88 13.95
N LYS A 109 -2.43 -5.09 15.01
CA LYS A 109 -2.40 -5.57 16.40
C LYS A 109 -3.75 -5.24 17.04
N GLY A 110 -4.63 -6.23 17.16
CA GLY A 110 -6.04 -5.99 17.44
C GLY A 110 -6.64 -5.06 16.39
N ASP A 111 -7.39 -4.05 16.79
CA ASP A 111 -8.04 -3.10 15.90
C ASP A 111 -7.08 -2.03 15.31
N VAL A 112 -5.79 -2.05 15.67
CA VAL A 112 -4.82 -1.02 15.26
C VAL A 112 -4.09 -1.44 14.00
N ASN A 113 -4.26 -0.69 12.91
CA ASN A 113 -3.38 -0.75 11.75
C ASN A 113 -2.03 -0.11 12.11
N VAL A 114 -1.01 -0.94 12.29
CA VAL A 114 0.33 -0.53 12.74
C VAL A 114 1.01 0.37 11.71
N ASN A 115 0.78 0.14 10.42
CA ASN A 115 1.40 0.89 9.34
C ASN A 115 0.96 2.37 9.38
N THR A 116 -0.35 2.61 9.40
CA THR A 116 -0.89 3.99 9.48
C THR A 116 -0.61 4.65 10.81
N GLU A 117 -0.55 3.89 11.90
CA GLU A 117 -0.20 4.38 13.23
C GLU A 117 1.24 4.90 13.29
N LEU A 118 2.20 4.20 12.67
CA LEU A 118 3.59 4.66 12.56
C LEU A 118 3.67 6.00 11.82
N VAL A 119 2.89 6.19 10.75
CA VAL A 119 2.82 7.47 10.02
C VAL A 119 2.19 8.55 10.91
N ARG A 120 1.07 8.26 11.57
CA ARG A 120 0.34 9.21 12.44
C ARG A 120 1.17 9.72 13.61
N LEU A 121 2.08 8.88 14.12
CA LEU A 121 2.98 9.21 15.23
C LEU A 121 4.33 9.77 14.75
N GLY A 122 4.56 9.84 13.43
CA GLY A 122 5.77 10.40 12.86
C GLY A 122 6.98 9.46 12.98
N HIS A 123 6.77 8.16 12.98
CA HIS A 123 7.84 7.15 12.95
C HIS A 123 8.13 6.65 11.54
N ALA A 124 7.26 6.94 10.56
CA ALA A 124 7.46 6.62 9.16
C ALA A 124 6.84 7.70 8.26
N TRP A 125 7.29 7.74 7.02
CA TRP A 125 6.71 8.53 5.94
C TRP A 125 5.65 7.71 5.20
N ALA A 126 4.61 8.36 4.68
CA ALA A 126 3.74 7.77 3.67
C ALA A 126 4.55 7.56 2.38
N PHE A 127 4.70 6.32 1.92
CA PHE A 127 5.51 6.02 0.74
C PHE A 127 4.66 6.06 -0.54
N ARG A 128 4.37 7.28 -1.03
CA ARG A 128 3.45 7.58 -2.12
C ARG A 128 3.61 6.73 -3.36
N LYS A 129 4.84 6.38 -3.71
CA LYS A 129 5.17 5.56 -4.89
C LYS A 129 4.52 4.17 -4.86
N TYR A 130 4.31 3.61 -3.68
CA TYR A 130 3.79 2.25 -3.49
C TYR A 130 2.38 2.21 -2.91
N LEU A 131 1.78 3.37 -2.63
CA LEU A 131 0.40 3.50 -2.23
C LEU A 131 -0.53 3.50 -3.45
N HIS A 132 -1.71 2.92 -3.32
CA HIS A 132 -2.77 3.01 -4.30
C HIS A 132 -3.49 4.36 -4.18
N ARG A 133 -4.26 4.74 -5.21
CA ARG A 133 -5.02 6.01 -5.20
C ARG A 133 -6.08 6.08 -4.11
N THR A 134 -6.50 4.95 -3.59
CA THR A 134 -7.48 4.81 -2.50
C THR A 134 -6.87 4.97 -1.11
N ASP A 135 -5.54 4.91 -0.99
CA ASP A 135 -4.82 4.90 0.30
C ASP A 135 -4.61 6.32 0.86
N ILE A 136 -5.60 7.17 0.71
CA ILE A 136 -5.54 8.59 1.11
C ILE A 136 -5.30 8.78 2.62
N ASP A 137 -5.66 7.78 3.44
CA ASP A 137 -5.49 7.85 4.90
C ASP A 137 -4.02 8.00 5.29
N TYR A 138 -3.07 7.39 4.58
CA TYR A 138 -1.64 7.58 4.84
C TYR A 138 -1.22 9.05 4.71
N CYS A 139 -1.71 9.76 3.68
CA CYS A 139 -1.43 11.19 3.50
C CYS A 139 -2.06 12.04 4.62
N ASN A 140 -3.28 11.71 5.05
CA ASN A 140 -3.97 12.39 6.13
C ASN A 140 -3.23 12.21 7.47
N ARG A 141 -2.80 10.96 7.79
CA ARG A 141 -2.02 10.66 8.99
C ARG A 141 -0.67 11.34 9.01
N GLU A 142 0.01 11.43 7.86
CA GLU A 142 1.26 12.17 7.76
C GLU A 142 1.05 13.67 7.99
N ALA A 143 0.01 14.27 7.41
CA ALA A 143 -0.32 15.68 7.64
C ALA A 143 -0.66 15.97 9.11
N GLU A 144 -1.37 15.06 9.77
CA GLU A 144 -1.65 15.13 11.21
C GLU A 144 -0.34 15.12 12.03
N ALA A 145 0.58 14.19 11.73
CA ALA A 145 1.88 14.09 12.40
C ALA A 145 2.73 15.35 12.21
N ARG A 146 2.76 15.89 10.98
CA ARG A 146 3.48 17.14 10.66
C ARG A 146 2.94 18.33 11.45
N THR A 147 1.62 18.51 11.43
CA THR A 147 0.95 19.63 12.12
C THR A 147 1.21 19.59 13.63
N ALA A 148 1.17 18.37 14.20
CA ALA A 148 1.41 18.16 15.63
C ALA A 148 2.91 18.04 15.97
N LYS A 149 3.81 18.14 15.00
CA LYS A 149 5.27 17.98 15.16
C LYS A 149 5.65 16.68 15.89
N ARG A 150 4.99 15.57 15.55
CA ARG A 150 5.25 14.26 16.18
C ARG A 150 6.45 13.58 15.55
N GLY A 151 7.20 12.85 16.36
CA GLY A 151 8.27 11.98 15.88
C GLY A 151 9.31 12.71 15.03
N LEU A 152 9.65 12.20 13.87
CA LEU A 152 10.60 12.81 12.92
C LEU A 152 10.22 14.26 12.54
N TRP A 153 8.92 14.63 12.64
CA TRP A 153 8.47 15.99 12.34
C TRP A 153 8.82 17.02 13.41
N SER A 154 9.30 16.58 14.57
CA SER A 154 9.87 17.47 15.61
C SER A 154 11.31 17.90 15.30
N LEU A 155 12.01 17.18 14.44
CA LEU A 155 13.39 17.48 14.05
C LEU A 155 13.49 18.79 13.25
N PRO A 156 14.67 19.42 13.18
CA PRO A 156 14.93 20.51 12.25
C PRO A 156 14.67 20.10 10.78
N PRO A 157 14.22 21.01 9.89
CA PRO A 157 13.96 20.67 8.47
C PRO A 157 15.13 20.01 7.76
N THR A 158 16.37 20.37 8.09
CA THR A 158 17.59 19.80 7.50
C THR A 158 17.83 18.33 7.86
N GLU A 159 17.18 17.83 8.90
CA GLU A 159 17.28 16.45 9.37
C GLU A 159 16.09 15.59 8.91
N ARG A 160 15.03 16.20 8.35
CA ARG A 160 13.83 15.51 7.86
C ARG A 160 14.00 15.03 6.43
N ILE A 161 15.02 14.23 6.19
CA ILE A 161 15.26 13.68 4.85
C ILE A 161 14.41 12.43 4.68
N ALA A 162 13.64 12.35 3.57
CA ALA A 162 12.86 11.16 3.28
C ALA A 162 13.78 9.94 3.06
N PRO A 163 13.44 8.73 3.57
CA PRO A 163 14.35 7.58 3.51
C PRO A 163 14.77 7.20 2.09
N TRP A 164 13.86 7.30 1.11
CA TRP A 164 14.18 7.04 -0.31
C TRP A 164 15.17 8.07 -0.90
N GLU A 165 15.26 9.29 -0.35
CA GLU A 165 16.29 10.27 -0.73
C GLU A 165 17.59 9.99 0.04
N TYR A 166 17.50 9.67 1.33
CA TYR A 166 18.66 9.35 2.15
C TYR A 166 19.47 8.18 1.59
N ARG A 167 18.82 7.14 1.06
CA ARG A 167 19.50 6.03 0.38
C ARG A 167 20.27 6.45 -0.87
N LYS A 168 19.89 7.57 -1.50
CA LYS A 168 20.57 8.13 -2.69
C LYS A 168 21.72 9.11 -2.36
N ARG A 169 21.95 9.41 -1.09
CA ARG A 169 22.90 10.46 -0.65
C ARG A 169 24.34 10.29 -1.19
N LYS A 170 24.76 9.06 -1.49
CA LYS A 170 26.10 8.78 -2.07
C LYS A 170 26.21 9.20 -3.54
N THR A 171 25.09 9.39 -4.23
CA THR A 171 25.04 9.67 -5.67
C THR A 171 24.41 11.01 -6.02
N ARG A 172 23.90 11.75 -5.01
CA ARG A 172 23.20 13.03 -5.20
C ARG A 172 23.73 14.10 -4.23
N THR A 173 23.83 15.33 -4.74
CA THR A 173 24.23 16.52 -3.97
C THR A 173 23.03 17.35 -3.50
N SER A 174 21.83 17.08 -4.04
CA SER A 174 20.60 17.77 -3.66
C SER A 174 19.46 16.76 -3.47
N PHE A 175 18.57 17.03 -2.51
CA PHE A 175 17.42 16.22 -2.17
C PHE A 175 16.14 17.02 -2.34
N THR A 176 15.05 16.34 -2.69
CA THR A 176 13.73 16.94 -2.69
C THR A 176 13.29 17.17 -1.25
N ASP A 177 12.94 18.39 -0.93
CA ASP A 177 12.33 18.72 0.37
C ASP A 177 10.83 18.42 0.33
N TYR A 178 10.42 17.39 1.06
CA TYR A 178 9.02 17.01 1.23
C TYR A 178 8.38 17.61 2.50
N THR A 179 9.13 18.41 3.26
CA THR A 179 8.64 18.90 4.56
C THR A 179 7.49 19.90 4.42
N THR A 180 7.39 20.58 3.28
CA THR A 180 6.35 21.55 2.95
C THR A 180 5.22 20.96 2.09
N GLU A 181 5.30 19.65 1.75
CA GLU A 181 4.29 19.01 0.92
C GLU A 181 2.92 19.02 1.61
N THR A 182 1.92 19.52 0.89
CA THR A 182 0.53 19.54 1.38
C THR A 182 -0.12 18.16 1.27
N THR A 183 -1.19 17.91 2.04
CA THR A 183 -2.00 16.68 1.92
C THR A 183 -2.50 16.48 0.49
N ALA A 184 -2.94 17.53 -0.19
CA ALA A 184 -3.42 17.46 -1.57
C ALA A 184 -2.30 17.03 -2.54
N GLN A 185 -1.07 17.51 -2.36
CA GLN A 185 0.08 17.10 -3.16
C GLN A 185 0.46 15.64 -2.90
N CYS A 186 0.44 15.21 -1.62
CA CYS A 186 0.63 13.82 -1.27
C CYS A 186 -0.40 12.92 -1.96
N ILE A 187 -1.69 13.25 -1.85
CA ILE A 187 -2.80 12.48 -2.48
C ILE A 187 -2.64 12.47 -4.01
N ALA A 188 -2.29 13.60 -4.62
CA ALA A 188 -2.08 13.68 -6.06
C ALA A 188 -0.88 12.83 -6.56
N ALA A 189 0.04 12.48 -5.67
CA ALA A 189 1.20 11.63 -5.98
C ALA A 189 0.92 10.13 -5.86
N LEU A 190 -0.23 9.73 -5.27
CA LEU A 190 -0.58 8.32 -5.09
C LEU A 190 -0.76 7.59 -6.43
N GLY A 191 -0.22 6.36 -6.52
CA GLY A 191 -0.36 5.51 -7.69
C GLY A 191 0.35 6.00 -8.96
N ARG A 192 1.21 6.99 -8.86
CA ARG A 192 2.10 7.40 -9.96
C ARG A 192 3.35 6.53 -9.94
N ARG A 193 3.37 5.51 -10.81
CA ARG A 193 4.51 4.61 -11.05
C ARG A 193 5.37 5.13 -12.19
#